data_b57cc3a37715e7e13858fc7705291976
#
_entry.id   b57cc3a37715e7e13858fc7705291976
#
_cell.length_a   1.000
_cell.length_b   1.000
_cell.length_c   1.000
_cell.angle_alpha   90.00
_cell.angle_beta   90.00
_cell.angle_gamma   90.00
#
_symmetry.space_group_name_H-M   'P 1'
#
loop_
_entity.id
_entity.type
_entity.pdbx_description
1 polymer ?
#
loop_
_entity_poly.entity_id
_entity_poly.type
_entity_poly.pdbx_seq_one_letter_code
_entity_poly.pdbx_strand_id
1 'polypeptide(L)'
;VTHRLDRPTTGVVLFARTSKALTRLNAMFQSHEQIRKTYWAIVQTPPPTPQGRLENYLWRNEKQNKSIVVKPSTKDAKHAALSYKVIAQSDRYTLLEINLETGRHHQIRCQLAAIGSPIKGDLKYGAKRSNPDGGISLHARKIEFIHPVSKLPIVITAPIPEDTLWHTLENNIPL
;
A
#
# COMPACT_ATOMS: atom_id res chain seq x y z
N VAL A 1 17.75 -3.13 -6.08
CA VAL A 1 16.31 -3.13 -5.80
C VAL A 1 15.74 -1.79 -6.18
N THR A 2 14.72 -1.76 -7.04
CA THR A 2 14.08 -0.53 -7.54
C THR A 2 13.12 0.08 -6.52
N HIS A 3 12.46 -0.78 -5.75
CA HIS A 3 11.57 -0.46 -4.64
C HIS A 3 11.55 -1.65 -3.67
N ARG A 4 10.88 -1.47 -2.56
CA ARG A 4 10.72 -2.51 -1.54
C ARG A 4 9.31 -2.49 -0.95
N LEU A 5 8.89 -3.62 -0.43
CA LEU A 5 7.73 -3.74 0.45
C LEU A 5 8.18 -3.64 1.91
N ASP A 6 7.29 -3.21 2.79
CA ASP A 6 7.48 -3.38 4.23
C ASP A 6 7.57 -4.87 4.56
N ARG A 7 8.42 -5.23 5.51
CA ARG A 7 8.67 -6.64 5.88
C ARG A 7 7.39 -7.48 6.06
N PRO A 8 6.32 -6.97 6.71
CA PRO A 8 5.09 -7.74 6.92
C PRO A 8 4.11 -7.70 5.75
N THR A 9 4.46 -7.08 4.61
CA THR A 9 3.60 -6.89 3.45
C THR A 9 3.91 -7.95 2.38
N THR A 10 2.87 -8.49 1.75
CA THR A 10 2.98 -9.42 0.61
C THR A 10 2.84 -8.72 -0.73
N GLY A 11 3.10 -9.42 -1.82
CA GLY A 11 2.77 -8.95 -3.17
C GLY A 11 3.93 -8.79 -4.13
N VAL A 12 3.72 -8.00 -5.19
CA VAL A 12 4.66 -7.85 -6.30
C VAL A 12 5.82 -6.92 -5.95
N VAL A 13 7.04 -7.37 -6.26
CA VAL A 13 8.28 -6.59 -6.18
C VAL A 13 9.04 -6.72 -7.49
N LEU A 14 9.55 -5.60 -8.00
CA LEU A 14 10.35 -5.56 -9.22
C LEU A 14 11.85 -5.53 -8.91
N PHE A 15 12.60 -6.36 -9.62
CA PHE A 15 14.06 -6.37 -9.58
C PHE A 15 14.63 -6.08 -10.97
N ALA A 16 15.59 -5.17 -11.03
CA ALA A 16 16.35 -4.93 -12.26
C ALA A 16 17.46 -5.98 -12.42
N ARG A 17 17.59 -6.56 -13.60
CA ARG A 17 18.65 -7.54 -13.92
C ARG A 17 19.96 -6.89 -14.38
N THR A 18 19.92 -5.62 -14.76
CA THR A 18 21.12 -4.87 -15.20
C THR A 18 21.15 -3.49 -14.54
N SER A 19 22.34 -2.88 -14.46
CA SER A 19 22.50 -1.51 -13.94
C SER A 19 21.72 -0.49 -14.75
N LYS A 20 21.70 -0.64 -16.07
CA LYS A 20 20.93 0.25 -16.96
C LYS A 20 19.41 0.16 -16.71
N ALA A 21 18.88 -1.06 -16.50
CA ALA A 21 17.49 -1.25 -16.11
C ALA A 21 17.21 -0.65 -14.72
N LEU A 22 18.12 -0.82 -13.77
CA LEU A 22 18.00 -0.26 -12.43
C LEU A 22 17.88 1.28 -12.46
N THR A 23 18.75 1.95 -13.20
CA THR A 23 18.70 3.41 -13.34
C THR A 23 17.36 3.89 -13.92
N ARG A 24 16.90 3.24 -14.97
CA ARG A 24 15.63 3.60 -15.64
C ARG A 24 14.41 3.35 -14.74
N LEU A 25 14.36 2.20 -14.09
CA LEU A 25 13.26 1.88 -13.16
C LEU A 25 13.26 2.80 -11.95
N ASN A 26 14.45 3.13 -11.39
CA ASN A 26 14.52 4.09 -10.29
C ASN A 26 13.95 5.46 -10.68
N ALA A 27 14.29 5.97 -11.86
CA ALA A 27 13.73 7.23 -12.37
C ALA A 27 12.19 7.16 -12.48
N MET A 28 11.64 6.05 -12.98
CA MET A 28 10.19 5.85 -13.07
C MET A 28 9.51 5.80 -11.69
N PHE A 29 10.12 5.13 -10.70
CA PHE A 29 9.60 5.08 -9.32
C PHE A 29 9.66 6.44 -8.62
N GLN A 30 10.62 7.29 -8.97
CA GLN A 30 10.75 8.65 -8.42
C GLN A 30 9.72 9.61 -9.00
N SER A 31 9.42 9.51 -10.29
CA SER A 31 8.45 10.40 -10.94
C SER A 31 7.00 10.10 -10.58
N HIS A 32 6.69 8.90 -10.10
CA HIS A 32 5.34 8.39 -9.80
C HIS A 32 4.32 8.47 -10.95
N GLU A 33 4.62 9.18 -12.02
CA GLU A 33 3.73 9.40 -13.16
C GLU A 33 3.68 8.20 -14.13
N GLN A 34 4.78 7.45 -14.19
CA GLN A 34 4.96 6.34 -15.13
C GLN A 34 4.72 4.97 -14.51
N ILE A 35 4.44 4.92 -13.22
CA ILE A 35 4.17 3.69 -12.47
C ILE A 35 2.91 3.85 -11.64
N ARG A 36 1.96 2.96 -11.83
CA ARG A 36 0.78 2.82 -10.99
C ARG A 36 0.95 1.63 -10.07
N LYS A 37 0.80 1.85 -8.77
CA LYS A 37 0.86 0.82 -7.74
C LYS A 37 -0.49 0.69 -7.06
N THR A 38 -1.10 -0.47 -7.18
CA THR A 38 -2.37 -0.80 -6.54
C THR A 38 -2.13 -1.78 -5.40
N TYR A 39 -2.59 -1.42 -4.23
CA TYR A 39 -2.56 -2.26 -3.02
C TYR A 39 -3.97 -2.68 -2.65
N TRP A 40 -4.07 -3.85 -2.05
CA TRP A 40 -5.26 -4.28 -1.34
C TRP A 40 -4.97 -4.33 0.15
N ALA A 41 -5.91 -3.84 0.96
CA ALA A 41 -5.80 -3.84 2.41
C ALA A 41 -7.09 -4.33 3.05
N ILE A 42 -6.99 -5.19 4.05
CA ILE A 42 -8.13 -5.60 4.88
C ILE A 42 -8.11 -4.79 6.17
N VAL A 43 -9.24 -4.16 6.47
CA VAL A 43 -9.46 -3.40 7.70
C VAL A 43 -10.68 -3.96 8.45
N GLN A 44 -10.68 -3.88 9.78
CA GLN A 44 -11.83 -4.28 10.59
C GLN A 44 -12.84 -3.14 10.73
N THR A 45 -12.35 -1.93 10.95
CA THR A 45 -13.19 -0.73 10.99
C THR A 45 -13.21 -0.14 9.58
N PRO A 46 -14.35 -0.09 8.90
CA PRO A 46 -14.43 0.52 7.58
C PRO A 46 -14.08 2.01 7.65
N PRO A 47 -13.53 2.58 6.56
CA PRO A 47 -13.29 4.01 6.50
C PRO A 47 -14.61 4.81 6.56
N PRO A 48 -14.56 6.12 6.91
CA PRO A 48 -15.76 6.95 7.05
C PRO A 48 -16.61 7.06 5.77
N THR A 49 -15.98 6.94 4.61
CA THR A 49 -16.64 6.98 3.30
C THR A 49 -16.24 5.75 2.47
N PRO A 50 -17.09 5.29 1.54
CA PRO A 50 -16.79 4.11 0.71
C PRO A 50 -15.64 4.34 -0.28
N GLN A 51 -15.29 5.58 -0.54
CA GLN A 51 -14.13 5.98 -1.34
C GLN A 51 -13.64 7.36 -0.88
N GLY A 52 -12.38 7.64 -1.11
CA GLY A 52 -11.81 8.93 -0.75
C GLY A 52 -10.34 9.07 -1.16
N ARG A 53 -9.84 10.29 -1.00
CA ARG A 53 -8.44 10.63 -1.16
C ARG A 53 -7.89 11.09 0.20
N LEU A 54 -6.79 10.50 0.63
CA LEU A 54 -6.09 10.88 1.85
C LEU A 54 -4.85 11.67 1.48
N GLU A 55 -4.71 12.84 2.07
CA GLU A 55 -3.58 13.74 1.86
C GLU A 55 -3.09 14.25 3.21
N ASN A 56 -1.84 13.95 3.51
CA ASN A 56 -1.21 14.26 4.79
C ASN A 56 0.26 14.62 4.59
N TYR A 57 0.87 15.15 5.64
CA TYR A 57 2.32 15.23 5.77
C TYR A 57 2.78 14.20 6.79
N LEU A 58 3.76 13.37 6.40
CA LEU A 58 4.28 12.29 7.22
C LEU A 58 5.70 12.59 7.65
N TRP A 59 5.97 12.35 8.91
CA TRP A 59 7.31 12.38 9.47
C TRP A 59 7.71 10.97 9.94
N ARG A 60 8.93 10.55 9.58
CA ARG A 60 9.45 9.24 9.96
C ARG A 60 10.23 9.34 11.26
N ASN A 61 9.74 8.68 12.30
CA ASN A 61 10.51 8.41 13.51
C ASN A 61 11.42 7.19 13.28
N GLU A 62 12.69 7.42 13.03
CA GLU A 62 13.64 6.33 12.73
C GLU A 62 13.88 5.43 13.93
N LYS A 63 13.90 5.98 15.16
CA LYS A 63 14.10 5.22 16.40
C LYS A 63 12.99 4.18 16.61
N GLN A 64 11.77 4.53 16.30
CA GLN A 64 10.61 3.65 16.42
C GLN A 64 10.30 2.88 15.12
N ASN A 65 11.02 3.19 14.03
CA ASN A 65 10.69 2.71 12.68
C ASN A 65 9.19 2.85 12.37
N LYS A 66 8.66 4.07 12.57
CA LYS A 66 7.23 4.39 12.45
C LYS A 66 7.06 5.76 11.81
N SER A 67 6.06 5.90 10.94
CA SER A 67 5.65 7.20 10.40
C SER A 67 4.44 7.72 11.16
N ILE A 68 4.36 9.04 11.30
CA ILE A 68 3.22 9.73 11.94
C ILE A 68 2.76 10.88 11.07
N VAL A 69 1.48 11.20 11.15
CA VAL A 69 0.89 12.38 10.53
C VAL A 69 1.27 13.60 11.35
N VAL A 70 1.80 14.60 10.67
CA VAL A 70 2.29 15.84 11.28
C VAL A 70 1.79 17.07 10.52
N LYS A 71 1.99 18.26 11.08
CA LYS A 71 1.70 19.53 10.40
C LYS A 71 2.67 19.73 9.22
N PRO A 72 2.25 20.39 8.14
CA PRO A 72 3.11 20.69 6.98
C PRO A 72 4.41 21.43 7.34
N SER A 73 4.37 22.27 8.38
CA SER A 73 5.52 23.05 8.87
C SER A 73 6.54 22.23 9.68
N THR A 74 6.28 20.94 9.94
CA THR A 74 7.21 20.08 10.68
C THR A 74 8.45 19.82 9.83
N LYS A 75 9.64 20.01 10.44
CA LYS A 75 10.92 19.71 9.77
C LYS A 75 10.94 18.26 9.28
N ASP A 76 11.43 18.05 8.06
CA ASP A 76 11.54 16.75 7.40
C ASP A 76 10.20 16.04 7.13
N ALA A 77 9.07 16.73 7.30
CA ALA A 77 7.78 16.23 6.90
C ALA A 77 7.69 16.09 5.37
N LYS A 78 7.10 15.00 4.90
CA LYS A 78 6.95 14.72 3.47
C LYS A 78 5.47 14.59 3.11
N HIS A 79 5.07 15.28 2.06
CA HIS A 79 3.74 15.14 1.49
C HIS A 79 3.47 13.69 1.06
N ALA A 80 2.27 13.19 1.37
CA ALA A 80 1.82 11.86 1.06
C ALA A 80 0.35 11.88 0.62
N ALA A 81 0.06 11.27 -0.51
CA ALA A 81 -1.29 11.16 -1.04
C ALA A 81 -1.56 9.76 -1.59
N LEU A 82 -2.77 9.29 -1.35
CA LEU A 82 -3.34 8.06 -1.90
C LEU A 82 -4.85 8.24 -2.10
N SER A 83 -5.43 7.43 -2.97
CA SER A 83 -6.86 7.23 -3.05
C SER A 83 -7.23 5.81 -2.64
N TYR A 84 -8.42 5.62 -2.09
CA TYR A 84 -8.95 4.32 -1.73
C TYR A 84 -10.41 4.18 -2.14
N LYS A 85 -10.85 2.95 -2.33
CA LYS A 85 -12.26 2.57 -2.40
C LYS A 85 -12.49 1.23 -1.72
N VAL A 86 -13.67 1.09 -1.12
CA VAL A 86 -14.19 -0.20 -0.64
C VAL A 86 -14.58 -1.03 -1.85
N ILE A 87 -14.02 -2.23 -1.99
CA ILE A 87 -14.33 -3.13 -3.11
C ILE A 87 -15.05 -4.41 -2.69
N ALA A 88 -14.99 -4.78 -1.41
CA ALA A 88 -15.74 -5.90 -0.86
C ALA A 88 -15.89 -5.77 0.65
N GLN A 89 -16.87 -6.45 1.20
CA GLN A 89 -17.14 -6.54 2.63
C GLN A 89 -17.54 -7.96 3.03
N SER A 90 -17.21 -8.33 4.26
CA SER A 90 -17.74 -9.49 4.98
C SER A 90 -18.37 -9.00 6.29
N ASP A 91 -18.84 -9.93 7.13
CA ASP A 91 -19.49 -9.57 8.40
C ASP A 91 -18.64 -8.69 9.32
N ARG A 92 -17.31 -8.83 9.27
CA ARG A 92 -16.38 -8.16 10.20
C ARG A 92 -15.26 -7.40 9.53
N TYR A 93 -15.10 -7.52 8.23
CA TYR A 93 -13.93 -6.99 7.53
C TYR A 93 -14.31 -6.32 6.22
N THR A 94 -13.53 -5.33 5.86
CA THR A 94 -13.68 -4.55 4.63
C THR A 94 -12.40 -4.64 3.83
N LEU A 95 -12.52 -4.92 2.54
CA LEU A 95 -11.41 -4.91 1.58
C LEU A 95 -11.37 -3.57 0.87
N LEU A 96 -10.21 -2.93 0.95
CA LEU A 96 -9.93 -1.66 0.28
C LEU A 96 -8.99 -1.89 -0.90
N GLU A 97 -9.30 -1.26 -2.02
CA GLU A 97 -8.33 -1.03 -3.10
C GLU A 97 -7.72 0.35 -2.95
N ILE A 98 -6.39 0.43 -2.99
CA ILE A 98 -5.63 1.64 -2.71
C ILE A 98 -4.69 1.92 -3.88
N ASN A 99 -4.75 3.14 -4.40
CA ASN A 99 -3.83 3.64 -5.42
C ASN A 99 -2.92 4.70 -4.81
N LEU A 100 -1.60 4.46 -4.87
CA LEU A 100 -0.61 5.37 -4.35
C LEU A 100 -0.26 6.46 -5.36
N GLU A 101 -0.36 7.73 -4.94
CA GLU A 101 0.17 8.89 -5.65
C GLU A 101 1.62 9.18 -5.21
N THR A 102 1.98 8.82 -3.99
CA THR A 102 3.32 8.91 -3.41
C THR A 102 3.71 7.59 -2.75
N GLY A 103 4.99 7.39 -2.47
CA GLY A 103 5.49 6.14 -1.85
C GLY A 103 6.32 6.40 -0.59
N ARG A 104 5.72 6.99 0.45
CA ARG A 104 6.41 7.27 1.72
C ARG A 104 6.52 6.04 2.60
N HIS A 105 7.48 6.04 3.50
CA HIS A 105 7.66 4.98 4.50
C HIS A 105 6.38 4.75 5.30
N HIS A 106 5.89 3.52 5.35
CA HIS A 106 4.66 3.08 6.01
C HIS A 106 3.41 3.91 5.64
N GLN A 107 3.36 4.49 4.44
CA GLN A 107 2.34 5.47 4.07
C GLN A 107 0.91 4.95 4.24
N ILE A 108 0.57 3.82 3.62
CA ILE A 108 -0.79 3.24 3.69
C ILE A 108 -1.16 2.92 5.14
N ARG A 109 -0.24 2.30 5.88
CA ARG A 109 -0.42 1.93 7.27
C ARG A 109 -0.72 3.14 8.15
N CYS A 110 0.07 4.20 8.00
CA CYS A 110 -0.06 5.45 8.74
C CYS A 110 -1.35 6.20 8.38
N GLN A 111 -1.65 6.38 7.10
CA GLN A 111 -2.81 7.15 6.66
C GLN A 111 -4.13 6.44 6.97
N LEU A 112 -4.23 5.12 6.80
CA LEU A 112 -5.42 4.37 7.21
C LEU A 112 -5.64 4.39 8.72
N ALA A 113 -4.58 4.25 9.51
CA ALA A 113 -4.68 4.37 10.96
C ALA A 113 -5.14 5.77 11.39
N ALA A 114 -4.69 6.82 10.71
CA ALA A 114 -5.07 8.20 11.00
C ALA A 114 -6.57 8.49 10.81
N ILE A 115 -7.25 7.73 9.95
CA ILE A 115 -8.72 7.83 9.76
C ILE A 115 -9.49 6.81 10.60
N GLY A 116 -8.84 6.10 11.52
CA GLY A 116 -9.47 5.11 12.40
C GLY A 116 -9.67 3.72 11.79
N SER A 117 -9.04 3.43 10.65
CA SER A 117 -9.15 2.16 9.93
C SER A 117 -7.79 1.45 9.82
N PRO A 118 -7.13 1.06 10.94
CA PRO A 118 -5.85 0.39 10.87
C PRO A 118 -5.95 -0.94 10.14
N ILE A 119 -4.89 -1.30 9.42
CA ILE A 119 -4.82 -2.57 8.69
C ILE A 119 -4.89 -3.73 9.68
N LYS A 120 -5.66 -4.77 9.34
CA LYS A 120 -5.75 -6.00 10.13
C LYS A 120 -4.36 -6.60 10.36
N GLY A 121 -4.05 -6.89 11.62
CA GLY A 121 -2.75 -7.44 12.04
C GLY A 121 -1.68 -6.39 12.32
N ASP A 122 -1.90 -5.13 12.02
CA ASP A 122 -0.90 -4.07 12.17
C ASP A 122 -0.91 -3.46 13.57
N LEU A 123 -0.33 -4.17 14.54
CA LEU A 123 -0.24 -3.73 15.93
C LEU A 123 0.49 -2.40 16.07
N LYS A 124 1.51 -2.14 15.25
CA LYS A 124 2.29 -0.89 15.26
C LYS A 124 1.41 0.33 15.01
N TYR A 125 0.35 0.19 14.25
CA TYR A 125 -0.58 1.25 13.86
C TYR A 125 -1.97 1.10 14.47
N GLY A 126 -2.14 0.26 15.47
CA GLY A 126 -3.33 0.26 16.32
C GLY A 126 -4.32 -0.88 16.09
N ALA A 127 -3.99 -1.88 15.29
CA ALA A 127 -4.77 -3.11 15.26
C ALA A 127 -4.74 -3.81 16.63
N LYS A 128 -5.89 -4.34 17.05
CA LYS A 128 -6.01 -4.97 18.39
C LYS A 128 -5.35 -6.36 18.48
N ARG A 129 -5.20 -7.04 17.35
CA ARG A 129 -4.67 -8.42 17.30
C ARG A 129 -3.69 -8.57 16.14
N SER A 130 -2.66 -9.39 16.32
CA SER A 130 -1.75 -9.82 15.26
C SER A 130 -2.43 -10.82 14.33
N ASN A 131 -1.94 -10.95 13.12
CA ASN A 131 -2.26 -12.09 12.28
C ASN A 131 -1.45 -13.33 12.75
N PRO A 132 -1.96 -14.56 12.54
CA PRO A 132 -1.27 -15.79 12.94
C PRO A 132 0.13 -15.93 12.36
N ASP A 133 0.37 -15.45 11.15
CA ASP A 133 1.66 -15.47 10.45
C ASP A 133 2.60 -14.31 10.83
N GLY A 134 2.17 -13.41 11.73
CA GLY A 134 2.92 -12.22 12.12
C GLY A 134 2.97 -11.11 11.05
N GLY A 135 2.35 -11.32 9.90
CA GLY A 135 2.20 -10.33 8.84
C GLY A 135 1.07 -9.33 9.09
N ILE A 136 0.86 -8.43 8.14
CA ILE A 136 -0.29 -7.53 8.10
C ILE A 136 -1.11 -7.80 6.83
N SER A 137 -2.40 -7.53 6.88
CA SER A 137 -3.28 -7.76 5.73
C SER A 137 -3.19 -6.62 4.71
N LEU A 138 -1.96 -6.36 4.25
CA LEU A 138 -1.61 -5.42 3.19
C LEU A 138 -0.89 -6.17 2.08
N HIS A 139 -1.36 -6.00 0.85
CA HIS A 139 -0.89 -6.75 -0.31
C HIS A 139 -0.64 -5.82 -1.50
N ALA A 140 0.59 -5.80 -2.02
CA ALA A 140 0.94 -5.12 -3.26
C ALA A 140 0.35 -5.92 -4.43
N ARG A 141 -0.92 -5.63 -4.76
CA ARG A 141 -1.75 -6.42 -5.67
C ARG A 141 -1.32 -6.31 -7.12
N LYS A 142 -1.03 -5.09 -7.58
CA LYS A 142 -0.78 -4.84 -8.99
C LYS A 142 0.22 -3.70 -9.19
N ILE A 143 1.06 -3.85 -10.21
CA ILE A 143 1.93 -2.80 -10.70
C ILE A 143 1.76 -2.66 -12.21
N GLU A 144 1.65 -1.42 -12.68
CA GLU A 144 1.46 -1.09 -14.08
C GLU A 144 2.48 -0.03 -14.47
N PHE A 145 3.19 -0.24 -15.57
CA PHE A 145 4.18 0.72 -16.07
C PHE A 145 4.48 0.50 -17.56
N ILE A 146 5.10 1.49 -18.17
CA ILE A 146 5.61 1.38 -19.55
C ILE A 146 7.05 0.87 -19.50
N HIS A 147 7.31 -0.23 -20.18
CA HIS A 147 8.66 -0.81 -20.21
C HIS A 147 9.68 0.22 -20.76
N PRO A 148 10.77 0.49 -20.02
CA PRO A 148 11.66 1.62 -20.35
C PRO A 148 12.41 1.50 -21.68
N VAL A 149 12.46 0.29 -22.28
CA VAL A 149 13.13 0.05 -23.56
C VAL A 149 12.12 -0.20 -24.67
N SER A 150 11.29 -1.24 -24.54
CA SER A 150 10.32 -1.63 -25.58
C SER A 150 9.14 -0.67 -25.71
N LYS A 151 8.92 0.20 -24.73
CA LYS A 151 7.76 1.12 -24.64
C LYS A 151 6.39 0.43 -24.61
N LEU A 152 6.36 -0.87 -24.39
CA LEU A 152 5.12 -1.63 -24.23
C LEU A 152 4.58 -1.48 -22.79
N PRO A 153 3.25 -1.44 -22.62
CA PRO A 153 2.65 -1.46 -21.29
C PRO A 153 2.89 -2.82 -20.65
N ILE A 154 3.24 -2.80 -19.37
CA ILE A 154 3.38 -3.98 -18.50
C ILE A 154 2.41 -3.88 -17.35
N VAL A 155 1.66 -4.94 -17.13
CA VAL A 155 0.76 -5.12 -15.99
C VAL A 155 1.12 -6.43 -15.32
N ILE A 156 1.46 -6.36 -14.03
CA ILE A 156 1.76 -7.54 -13.21
C ILE A 156 0.82 -7.53 -12.02
N THR A 157 0.07 -8.62 -11.87
CA THR A 157 -0.85 -8.83 -10.74
C THR A 157 -0.33 -9.98 -9.90
N ALA A 158 -0.09 -9.73 -8.61
CA ALA A 158 0.26 -10.77 -7.65
C ALA A 158 -1.02 -11.50 -7.20
N PRO A 159 -1.04 -12.85 -7.11
CA PRO A 159 -2.16 -13.56 -6.50
C PRO A 159 -2.33 -13.11 -5.04
N ILE A 160 -3.54 -13.17 -4.51
CA ILE A 160 -3.80 -12.90 -3.10
C ILE A 160 -3.10 -13.95 -2.21
N PRO A 161 -2.80 -13.62 -0.94
CA PRO A 161 -2.30 -14.60 0.01
C PRO A 161 -3.26 -15.78 0.17
N GLU A 162 -2.69 -16.98 0.38
CA GLU A 162 -3.44 -18.21 0.67
C GLU A 162 -4.03 -18.16 2.10
N ASP A 163 -5.15 -17.47 2.22
CA ASP A 163 -5.84 -17.23 3.49
C ASP A 163 -7.35 -17.16 3.21
N THR A 164 -8.15 -17.82 4.05
CA THR A 164 -9.60 -17.93 3.88
C THR A 164 -10.28 -16.55 3.81
N LEU A 165 -9.84 -15.59 4.61
CA LEU A 165 -10.44 -14.25 4.62
C LEU A 165 -10.16 -13.51 3.31
N TRP A 166 -8.94 -13.61 2.77
CA TRP A 166 -8.59 -13.04 1.48
C TRP A 166 -9.45 -13.61 0.36
N HIS A 167 -9.63 -14.93 0.31
CA HIS A 167 -10.47 -15.61 -0.68
C HIS A 167 -11.95 -15.22 -0.54
N THR A 168 -12.46 -15.18 0.68
CA THR A 168 -13.84 -14.75 0.94
C THR A 168 -14.10 -13.34 0.45
N LEU A 169 -13.21 -12.39 0.76
CA LEU A 169 -13.35 -11.00 0.34
C LEU A 169 -13.17 -10.83 -1.18
N GLU A 170 -12.22 -11.53 -1.80
CA GLU A 170 -12.07 -11.50 -3.25
C GLU A 170 -13.34 -12.00 -3.95
N ASN A 171 -13.94 -13.09 -3.46
CA ASN A 171 -15.19 -13.63 -4.01
C ASN A 171 -16.40 -12.70 -3.82
N ASN A 172 -16.35 -11.81 -2.83
CA ASN A 172 -17.40 -10.83 -2.56
C ASN A 172 -17.26 -9.54 -3.39
N ILE A 173 -16.24 -9.43 -4.22
CA ILE A 173 -16.09 -8.28 -5.14
C ILE A 173 -17.22 -8.38 -6.19
N PRO A 174 -18.07 -7.34 -6.35
CA PRO A 174 -19.10 -7.34 -7.39
C PRO A 174 -18.49 -7.49 -8.79
N LEU A 175 -19.15 -8.26 -9.65
CA LEU A 175 -18.77 -8.44 -11.06
C LEU A 175 -18.94 -7.15 -11.86
#